data_a0e52c22f84e1f4479f31db3df79cdd5
#
_entry.id   a0e52c22f84e1f4479f31db3df79cdd5
#
_cell.length_a   1.000
_cell.length_b   1.000
_cell.length_c   1.000
_cell.angle_alpha   90.00
_cell.angle_beta   90.00
_cell.angle_gamma   90.00
#
_symmetry.space_group_name_H-M   'P 1'
#
loop_
_entity.id
_entity.type
_entity.pdbx_description
1 polymer ?
#
loop_
_entity_poly.entity_id
_entity_poly.type
_entity_poly.pdbx_seq_one_letter_code
_entity_poly.pdbx_strand_id
1 'polypeptide(L)'
;MSTWIADGADHVVIGNDRAGLTLGFTRVEDYRPPTWPGSPYPQQVHLDIPVYEGAIAAALMQDLGAVRLPSRGGCPVYADPAGHPFCLCTNQQNDDWEWPALPGLIGNVVLDCPRPQLLASFYSTLLNFRHRMDDAKGWVVIVPRPGYRPRLAFQGSSGDPPGWNDREHPQQAGLDLVSDDLENTTRQLARLGVRRLDDTSEKGVLYLDPAGHVLTIS
;
A
#
# COMPACT_ATOMS: atom_id res chain seq x y z
N MET A 1 -19.89 1.22 9.99
CA MET A 1 -20.57 0.33 9.04
C MET A 1 -19.71 0.21 7.82
N SER A 2 -19.40 -0.99 7.39
CA SER A 2 -18.63 -1.19 6.16
C SER A 2 -19.60 -1.09 4.98
N THR A 3 -19.29 -0.26 4.00
CA THR A 3 -20.08 -0.20 2.77
C THR A 3 -19.44 -1.15 1.76
N TRP A 4 -20.19 -2.11 1.30
CA TRP A 4 -19.76 -3.03 0.26
C TRP A 4 -20.21 -2.47 -1.08
N ILE A 5 -19.30 -2.30 -2.01
CA ILE A 5 -19.60 -1.96 -3.38
C ILE A 5 -19.04 -3.11 -4.22
N ALA A 6 -19.91 -3.94 -4.78
CA ALA A 6 -19.51 -4.94 -5.76
C ALA A 6 -19.63 -4.33 -7.16
N ASP A 7 -18.52 -4.28 -7.88
CA ASP A 7 -18.48 -3.79 -9.25
C ASP A 7 -18.10 -4.96 -10.17
N GLY A 8 -19.07 -5.76 -10.56
CA GLY A 8 -18.88 -6.92 -11.41
C GLY A 8 -18.43 -8.20 -10.70
N ALA A 9 -18.34 -9.31 -11.46
CA ALA A 9 -17.98 -10.63 -10.92
C ALA A 9 -16.50 -10.75 -10.51
N ASP A 10 -15.63 -9.92 -11.07
CA ASP A 10 -14.17 -10.05 -10.93
C ASP A 10 -13.52 -8.88 -10.18
N HIS A 11 -14.32 -7.95 -9.67
CA HIS A 11 -13.82 -6.80 -8.90
C HIS A 11 -14.73 -6.48 -7.73
N VAL A 12 -14.14 -6.33 -6.54
CA VAL A 12 -14.83 -5.98 -5.30
C VAL A 12 -14.12 -4.82 -4.63
N VAL A 13 -14.87 -3.79 -4.26
CA VAL A 13 -14.36 -2.66 -3.48
C VAL A 13 -14.94 -2.70 -2.09
N ILE A 14 -14.09 -2.53 -1.08
CA ILE A 14 -14.49 -2.36 0.31
C ILE A 14 -13.97 -1.05 0.87
N GLY A 15 -14.74 -0.46 1.75
CA GLY A 15 -14.35 0.77 2.42
C GLY A 15 -15.25 1.10 3.58
N ASN A 16 -14.85 2.11 4.35
CA ASN A 16 -15.72 2.72 5.35
C ASN A 16 -15.51 4.22 5.38
N ASP A 17 -16.51 4.97 5.84
CA ASP A 17 -16.54 6.45 5.83
C ASP A 17 -15.41 7.10 6.65
N ARG A 18 -14.70 6.34 7.47
CA ARG A 18 -13.62 6.82 8.36
C ARG A 18 -12.24 6.43 7.85
N ALA A 19 -12.13 5.49 6.92
CA ALA A 19 -10.85 4.93 6.51
C ALA A 19 -10.02 5.88 5.65
N GLY A 20 -10.63 6.86 4.99
CA GLY A 20 -9.96 7.77 4.07
C GLY A 20 -9.38 7.11 2.81
N LEU A 21 -9.68 5.81 2.62
CA LEU A 21 -9.35 5.04 1.43
C LEU A 21 -10.36 3.90 1.24
N THR A 22 -10.37 3.35 0.04
CA THR A 22 -11.03 2.09 -0.29
C THR A 22 -10.00 1.05 -0.71
N LEU A 23 -10.32 -0.23 -0.53
CA LEU A 23 -9.54 -1.35 -1.02
C LEU A 23 -10.30 -2.02 -2.16
N GLY A 24 -9.69 -2.06 -3.34
CA GLY A 24 -10.17 -2.80 -4.49
C GLY A 24 -9.47 -4.16 -4.59
N PHE A 25 -10.25 -5.21 -4.81
CA PHE A 25 -9.76 -6.56 -5.06
C PHE A 25 -10.18 -6.99 -6.45
N THR A 26 -9.20 -7.29 -7.29
CA THR A 26 -9.45 -7.75 -8.65
C THR A 26 -9.05 -9.21 -8.75
N ARG A 27 -9.92 -10.04 -9.33
CA ARG A 27 -9.62 -11.44 -9.62
C ARG A 27 -8.55 -11.52 -10.70
N VAL A 28 -7.55 -12.34 -10.45
CA VAL A 28 -6.44 -12.60 -11.38
C VAL A 28 -6.36 -14.09 -11.64
N GLU A 29 -6.36 -14.51 -12.92
CA GLU A 29 -6.35 -15.94 -13.29
C GLU A 29 -5.06 -16.65 -12.89
N ASP A 30 -3.90 -16.01 -13.14
CA ASP A 30 -2.57 -16.56 -12.85
C ASP A 30 -1.97 -15.91 -11.57
N TYR A 31 -2.78 -15.74 -10.53
CA TYR A 31 -2.31 -15.12 -9.30
C TYR A 31 -1.15 -15.89 -8.67
N ARG A 32 -0.10 -15.15 -8.31
CA ARG A 32 1.04 -15.67 -7.57
C ARG A 32 1.22 -14.87 -6.28
N PRO A 33 1.13 -15.50 -5.10
CA PRO A 33 1.36 -14.78 -3.84
C PRO A 33 2.82 -14.34 -3.72
N PRO A 34 3.10 -13.22 -3.03
CA PRO A 34 4.45 -12.80 -2.73
C PRO A 34 5.23 -13.85 -1.95
N THR A 35 6.53 -13.95 -2.22
CA THR A 35 7.43 -14.79 -1.43
C THR A 35 7.82 -14.05 -0.14
N TRP A 36 7.61 -14.66 1.01
CA TRP A 36 7.99 -14.09 2.30
C TRP A 36 9.03 -14.96 3.03
N PRO A 37 10.09 -14.35 3.59
CA PRO A 37 10.56 -12.97 3.39
C PRO A 37 11.42 -12.85 2.12
N GLY A 38 11.05 -11.98 1.21
CA GLY A 38 11.89 -11.55 0.09
C GLY A 38 11.85 -12.43 -1.17
N SER A 39 13.03 -12.74 -1.71
CA SER A 39 13.26 -13.39 -3.01
C SER A 39 12.61 -14.78 -3.19
N PRO A 40 12.21 -15.22 -4.41
CA PRO A 40 12.43 -14.53 -5.69
C PRO A 40 11.36 -13.50 -6.05
N TYR A 41 10.20 -13.49 -5.39
CA TYR A 41 9.07 -12.63 -5.70
C TYR A 41 8.62 -11.87 -4.44
N PRO A 42 9.34 -10.78 -4.05
CA PRO A 42 9.06 -10.06 -2.82
C PRO A 42 7.72 -9.33 -2.88
N GLN A 43 7.16 -9.02 -1.71
CA GLN A 43 6.03 -8.10 -1.64
C GLN A 43 6.43 -6.73 -2.20
N GLN A 44 5.47 -6.04 -2.79
CA GLN A 44 5.63 -4.71 -3.39
C GLN A 44 4.91 -3.64 -2.58
N VAL A 45 3.78 -4.02 -2.01
CA VAL A 45 2.93 -3.16 -1.19
C VAL A 45 2.37 -3.99 -0.05
N HIS A 46 2.26 -3.42 1.14
CA HIS A 46 1.56 -4.05 2.25
C HIS A 46 0.81 -3.01 3.10
N LEU A 47 -0.05 -3.50 3.96
CA LEU A 47 -0.83 -2.68 4.89
C LEU A 47 -0.32 -2.88 6.31
N ASP A 48 -0.17 -1.78 7.05
CA ASP A 48 -0.04 -1.81 8.50
C ASP A 48 -1.41 -1.51 9.13
N ILE A 49 -1.92 -2.47 9.86
CA ILE A 49 -3.22 -2.40 10.51
C ILE A 49 -3.01 -2.20 12.01
N PRO A 50 -3.39 -1.05 12.57
CA PRO A 50 -3.29 -0.80 14.00
C PRO A 50 -4.29 -1.65 14.77
N VAL A 51 -3.83 -2.28 15.82
CA VAL A 51 -4.64 -3.09 16.72
C VAL A 51 -4.33 -2.77 18.19
N TYR A 52 -5.33 -2.86 19.06
CA TYR A 52 -5.15 -2.61 20.49
C TYR A 52 -4.48 -3.76 21.22
N GLU A 53 -5.09 -4.93 21.07
CA GLU A 53 -4.70 -6.15 21.75
C GLU A 53 -4.22 -7.16 20.73
N GLY A 54 -2.90 -7.28 20.63
CA GLY A 54 -2.28 -8.16 19.63
C GLY A 54 -2.71 -9.61 19.73
N ALA A 55 -2.97 -10.13 20.93
CA ALA A 55 -3.41 -11.51 21.11
C ALA A 55 -4.84 -11.74 20.58
N ILE A 56 -5.76 -10.82 20.84
CA ILE A 56 -7.14 -10.89 20.34
C ILE A 56 -7.15 -10.75 18.82
N ALA A 57 -6.40 -9.78 18.31
CA ALA A 57 -6.28 -9.59 16.87
C ALA A 57 -5.67 -10.82 16.17
N ALA A 58 -4.65 -11.43 16.77
CA ALA A 58 -4.03 -12.65 16.24
C ALA A 58 -5.01 -13.82 16.17
N ALA A 59 -5.83 -14.04 17.22
CA ALA A 59 -6.85 -15.09 17.22
C ALA A 59 -7.90 -14.84 16.13
N LEU A 60 -8.39 -13.59 16.01
CA LEU A 60 -9.34 -13.21 14.96
C LEU A 60 -8.77 -13.44 13.56
N MET A 61 -7.49 -13.10 13.33
CA MET A 61 -6.86 -13.34 12.03
C MET A 61 -6.79 -14.81 11.68
N GLN A 62 -6.51 -15.69 12.64
CA GLN A 62 -6.53 -17.14 12.42
C GLN A 62 -7.93 -17.64 12.06
N ASP A 63 -8.95 -17.17 12.75
CA ASP A 63 -10.35 -17.52 12.47
C ASP A 63 -10.78 -17.05 11.06
N LEU A 64 -10.20 -15.96 10.57
CA LEU A 64 -10.41 -15.42 9.22
C LEU A 64 -9.53 -16.09 8.15
N GLY A 65 -8.73 -17.07 8.52
CA GLY A 65 -7.88 -17.84 7.60
C GLY A 65 -6.53 -17.20 7.28
N ALA A 66 -6.11 -16.15 8.02
CA ALA A 66 -4.79 -15.59 7.86
C ALA A 66 -3.72 -16.47 8.53
N VAL A 67 -2.54 -16.53 7.93
CA VAL A 67 -1.41 -17.33 8.41
C VAL A 67 -0.32 -16.41 8.94
N ARG A 68 0.16 -16.68 10.16
CA ARG A 68 1.29 -15.93 10.73
C ARG A 68 2.58 -16.27 9.99
N LEU A 69 3.28 -15.23 9.54
CA LEU A 69 4.58 -15.34 8.86
C LEU A 69 5.74 -15.05 9.82
N PRO A 70 6.96 -15.56 9.52
CA PRO A 70 8.16 -15.16 10.26
C PRO A 70 8.38 -13.65 10.16
N SER A 71 8.69 -12.98 11.30
CA SER A 71 9.10 -11.58 11.31
C SER A 71 10.41 -11.42 12.07
N ARG A 72 11.27 -10.49 11.64
CA ARG A 72 12.58 -10.22 12.24
C ARG A 72 12.58 -8.99 13.15
N GLY A 73 11.46 -8.69 13.75
CA GLY A 73 11.23 -7.50 14.58
C GLY A 73 10.13 -6.61 13.99
N GLY A 74 9.77 -5.53 14.68
CA GLY A 74 8.65 -4.69 14.29
C GLY A 74 7.30 -5.34 14.55
N CYS A 75 6.32 -5.01 13.71
CA CYS A 75 4.97 -5.56 13.82
C CYS A 75 4.92 -7.05 13.41
N PRO A 76 4.10 -7.89 14.07
CA PRO A 76 3.79 -9.22 13.58
C PRO A 76 3.24 -9.20 12.15
N VAL A 77 3.75 -10.10 11.31
CA VAL A 77 3.36 -10.23 9.91
C VAL A 77 2.45 -11.42 9.71
N TYR A 78 1.43 -11.25 8.91
CA TYR A 78 0.49 -12.29 8.50
C TYR A 78 0.33 -12.30 6.99
N ALA A 79 0.01 -13.45 6.43
CA ALA A 79 -0.51 -13.56 5.07
C ALA A 79 -2.04 -13.64 5.13
N ASP A 80 -2.71 -12.93 4.27
CA ASP A 80 -4.15 -13.09 4.05
C ASP A 80 -4.47 -14.43 3.37
N PRO A 81 -5.75 -14.80 3.18
CA PRO A 81 -6.12 -16.06 2.52
C PRO A 81 -5.58 -16.20 1.08
N ALA A 82 -5.23 -15.10 0.41
CA ALA A 82 -4.58 -15.12 -0.90
C ALA A 82 -3.04 -15.19 -0.81
N GLY A 83 -2.48 -15.15 0.41
CA GLY A 83 -1.04 -15.19 0.63
C GLY A 83 -0.35 -13.82 0.61
N HIS A 84 -1.10 -12.71 0.56
CA HIS A 84 -0.52 -11.38 0.56
C HIS A 84 -0.14 -10.93 1.98
N PRO A 85 1.11 -10.48 2.22
CA PRO A 85 1.56 -10.07 3.55
C PRO A 85 0.93 -8.76 4.02
N PHE A 86 0.64 -8.68 5.31
CA PHE A 86 0.23 -7.47 6.02
C PHE A 86 0.72 -7.49 7.48
N CYS A 87 0.76 -6.34 8.13
CA CYS A 87 1.23 -6.20 9.50
C CYS A 87 0.10 -5.87 10.47
N LEU A 88 0.14 -6.48 11.68
CA LEU A 88 -0.68 -6.06 12.81
C LEU A 88 0.20 -5.29 13.80
N CYS A 89 -0.05 -3.99 13.96
CA CYS A 89 0.81 -3.10 14.75
C CYS A 89 0.10 -2.66 16.03
N THR A 90 0.74 -2.86 17.18
CA THR A 90 0.28 -2.33 18.48
C THR A 90 1.04 -1.06 18.84
N ASN A 91 0.49 -0.22 19.69
CA ASN A 91 1.14 1.00 20.18
C ASN A 91 2.49 0.73 20.87
N GLN A 92 2.67 -0.47 21.42
CA GLN A 92 3.90 -0.85 22.12
C GLN A 92 5.11 -1.08 21.19
N GLN A 93 4.89 -1.16 19.88
CA GLN A 93 5.92 -1.46 18.90
C GLN A 93 6.45 -0.23 18.14
N ASN A 94 5.82 0.93 18.37
CA ASN A 94 6.16 2.18 17.72
C ASN A 94 6.00 3.34 18.70
N ASP A 95 7.01 3.62 19.50
CA ASP A 95 7.01 4.66 20.54
C ASP A 95 6.75 6.08 20.02
N ASP A 96 6.97 6.34 18.73
CA ASP A 96 6.79 7.66 18.08
C ASP A 96 5.40 7.87 17.46
N TRP A 97 4.45 6.94 17.64
CA TRP A 97 3.22 6.95 16.87
C TRP A 97 1.99 6.71 17.73
N GLU A 98 1.24 7.75 18.00
CA GLU A 98 -0.12 7.60 18.51
C GLU A 98 -1.00 6.93 17.41
N TRP A 99 -1.22 5.64 17.54
CA TRP A 99 -2.23 4.96 16.76
C TRP A 99 -3.61 5.35 17.30
N PRO A 100 -4.51 5.90 16.46
CA PRO A 100 -5.86 6.15 16.93
C PRO A 100 -6.50 4.82 17.28
N ALA A 101 -7.13 4.84 18.41
CA ALA A 101 -7.84 3.74 19.01
C ALA A 101 -9.15 3.37 18.27
N LEU A 102 -9.15 3.28 16.96
CA LEU A 102 -10.34 2.98 16.19
C LEU A 102 -10.15 1.68 15.40
N PRO A 103 -10.92 0.63 15.73
CA PRO A 103 -10.89 -0.61 14.96
C PRO A 103 -11.30 -0.36 13.49
N GLY A 104 -10.66 -1.08 12.58
CA GLY A 104 -10.98 -1.02 11.16
C GLY A 104 -10.33 0.13 10.38
N LEU A 105 -9.33 0.81 10.96
CA LEU A 105 -8.52 1.77 10.23
C LEU A 105 -7.24 1.13 9.70
N ILE A 106 -6.85 1.54 8.49
CA ILE A 106 -5.52 1.27 7.96
C ILE A 106 -4.59 2.36 8.47
N GLY A 107 -3.50 1.96 9.10
CA GLY A 107 -2.50 2.87 9.64
C GLY A 107 -1.59 3.42 8.57
N ASN A 108 -0.98 2.52 7.80
CA ASN A 108 -0.14 2.84 6.67
C ASN A 108 -0.51 2.01 5.44
N VAL A 109 -0.37 2.61 4.27
CA VAL A 109 -0.14 1.92 3.01
C VAL A 109 1.36 2.01 2.77
N VAL A 110 2.05 0.87 2.72
CA VAL A 110 3.51 0.80 2.65
C VAL A 110 3.93 0.33 1.26
N LEU A 111 4.77 1.11 0.59
CA LEU A 111 5.39 0.74 -0.68
C LEU A 111 6.83 0.28 -0.40
N ASP A 112 7.14 -0.96 -0.79
CA ASP A 112 8.48 -1.52 -0.70
C ASP A 112 9.29 -1.10 -1.92
N CYS A 113 10.43 -0.43 -1.73
CA CYS A 113 11.18 0.16 -2.83
C CYS A 113 12.68 0.28 -2.54
N PRO A 114 13.54 0.31 -3.57
CA PRO A 114 14.98 0.42 -3.37
C PRO A 114 15.43 1.78 -2.82
N ARG A 115 14.65 2.83 -3.02
CA ARG A 115 15.01 4.23 -2.67
C ARG A 115 13.86 4.98 -2.01
N PRO A 116 13.55 4.70 -0.75
CA PRO A 116 12.40 5.27 -0.03
C PRO A 116 12.33 6.79 -0.04
N GLN A 117 13.48 7.46 0.17
CA GLN A 117 13.55 8.93 0.22
C GLN A 117 13.17 9.57 -1.12
N LEU A 118 13.57 8.95 -2.24
CA LEU A 118 13.27 9.43 -3.58
C LEU A 118 11.78 9.23 -3.89
N LEU A 119 11.26 8.04 -3.59
CA LEU A 119 9.85 7.73 -3.83
C LEU A 119 8.94 8.58 -2.95
N ALA A 120 9.30 8.80 -1.69
CA ALA A 120 8.58 9.71 -0.79
C ALA A 120 8.57 11.16 -1.31
N SER A 121 9.68 11.64 -1.89
CA SER A 121 9.75 12.98 -2.49
C SER A 121 8.84 13.11 -3.70
N PHE A 122 8.77 12.07 -4.53
CA PHE A 122 7.84 12.00 -5.66
C PHE A 122 6.38 12.12 -5.19
N TYR A 123 5.95 11.27 -4.26
CA TYR A 123 4.56 11.29 -3.75
C TYR A 123 4.26 12.53 -2.93
N SER A 124 5.22 13.07 -2.18
CA SER A 124 5.06 14.37 -1.49
C SER A 124 4.74 15.48 -2.47
N THR A 125 5.41 15.50 -3.61
CA THR A 125 5.18 16.50 -4.67
C THR A 125 3.83 16.27 -5.35
N LEU A 126 3.55 15.03 -5.76
CA LEU A 126 2.33 14.68 -6.48
C LEU A 126 1.06 14.95 -5.65
N LEU A 127 1.08 14.54 -4.37
CA LEU A 127 -0.06 14.64 -3.45
C LEU A 127 -0.06 15.95 -2.64
N ASN A 128 0.96 16.80 -2.80
CA ASN A 128 1.17 17.99 -1.97
C ASN A 128 1.20 17.67 -0.46
N PHE A 129 1.76 16.52 -0.08
CA PHE A 129 1.92 16.13 1.31
C PHE A 129 3.20 16.74 1.88
N ARG A 130 3.06 17.65 2.84
CA ARG A 130 4.17 18.46 3.36
C ARG A 130 4.78 17.94 4.66
N HIS A 131 4.09 17.06 5.35
CA HIS A 131 4.62 16.46 6.57
C HIS A 131 5.33 15.15 6.22
N ARG A 132 6.61 15.10 6.53
CA ARG A 132 7.47 13.96 6.25
C ARG A 132 8.25 13.58 7.50
N MET A 133 8.43 12.27 7.71
CA MET A 133 9.25 11.70 8.78
C MET A 133 10.11 10.60 8.18
N ASP A 134 11.39 10.68 8.44
CA ASP A 134 12.40 9.74 7.97
C ASP A 134 13.08 9.08 9.18
N ASP A 135 13.32 7.79 9.11
CA ASP A 135 14.21 7.12 10.06
C ASP A 135 15.58 6.80 9.42
N ALA A 136 16.54 6.47 10.26
CA ALA A 136 17.89 6.10 9.82
C ALA A 136 17.96 4.71 9.16
N LYS A 137 16.85 3.95 9.14
CA LYS A 137 16.78 2.57 8.64
C LYS A 137 16.16 2.46 7.25
N GLY A 138 15.87 3.58 6.59
CA GLY A 138 15.25 3.60 5.27
C GLY A 138 13.73 3.46 5.30
N TRP A 139 13.10 3.90 6.37
CA TRP A 139 11.67 4.07 6.50
C TRP A 139 11.31 5.54 6.37
N VAL A 140 10.41 5.87 5.46
CA VAL A 140 9.94 7.24 5.24
C VAL A 140 8.42 7.24 5.25
N VAL A 141 7.82 8.24 5.90
CA VAL A 141 6.36 8.41 5.92
C VAL A 141 6.00 9.82 5.52
N ILE A 142 4.96 9.95 4.73
CA ILE A 142 4.36 11.23 4.35
C ILE A 142 2.88 11.28 4.68
N VAL A 143 2.41 12.47 5.06
CA VAL A 143 1.00 12.73 5.36
C VAL A 143 0.61 14.15 4.94
N PRO A 144 -0.67 14.41 4.61
CA PRO A 144 -1.13 15.78 4.31
C PRO A 144 -1.07 16.69 5.55
N ARG A 145 -1.29 16.13 6.75
CA ARG A 145 -1.25 16.83 8.05
C ARG A 145 -1.01 15.82 9.18
N PRO A 146 -0.48 16.26 10.33
CA PRO A 146 -0.34 15.40 11.51
C PRO A 146 -1.67 14.71 11.88
N GLY A 147 -1.60 13.46 12.33
CA GLY A 147 -2.76 12.68 12.73
C GLY A 147 -3.61 12.11 11.58
N TYR A 148 -3.31 12.43 10.32
CA TYR A 148 -4.05 11.89 9.17
C TYR A 148 -3.78 10.39 8.97
N ARG A 149 -4.82 9.66 8.56
CA ARG A 149 -4.76 8.21 8.22
C ARG A 149 -5.58 7.96 6.96
N PRO A 150 -5.18 6.95 6.14
CA PRO A 150 -3.91 6.23 6.22
C PRO A 150 -2.73 7.14 5.90
N ARG A 151 -1.55 6.77 6.38
CA ARG A 151 -0.29 7.38 5.96
C ARG A 151 0.25 6.63 4.76
N LEU A 152 0.98 7.32 3.92
CA LEU A 152 1.76 6.68 2.87
C LEU A 152 3.19 6.49 3.39
N ALA A 153 3.64 5.26 3.44
CA ALA A 153 4.95 4.88 3.93
C ALA A 153 5.78 4.21 2.84
N PHE A 154 7.09 4.34 2.94
CA PHE A 154 8.05 3.78 1.99
C PHE A 154 9.11 3.02 2.77
N GLN A 155 9.28 1.75 2.42
CA GLN A 155 10.20 0.85 3.11
C GLN A 155 11.32 0.43 2.16
N GLY A 156 12.56 0.45 2.67
CA GLY A 156 13.70 -0.04 1.94
C GLY A 156 13.60 -1.53 1.64
N SER A 157 13.65 -1.90 0.37
CA SER A 157 13.66 -3.28 -0.11
C SER A 157 14.79 -3.46 -1.12
N SER A 158 15.45 -4.62 -1.06
CA SER A 158 16.50 -5.02 -2.02
C SER A 158 15.96 -5.87 -3.18
N GLY A 159 14.65 -6.07 -3.26
CA GLY A 159 14.02 -6.81 -4.34
C GLY A 159 14.01 -6.03 -5.66
N ASP A 160 13.86 -6.76 -6.76
CA ASP A 160 13.65 -6.15 -8.06
C ASP A 160 12.31 -5.39 -8.09
N PRO A 161 12.26 -4.24 -8.78
CA PRO A 161 11.03 -3.49 -8.91
C PRO A 161 9.97 -4.31 -9.68
N PRO A 162 8.67 -4.07 -9.38
CA PRO A 162 7.62 -4.70 -10.16
C PRO A 162 7.73 -4.32 -11.64
N GLY A 163 7.48 -5.27 -12.51
CA GLY A 163 7.46 -5.08 -13.96
C GLY A 163 6.03 -4.96 -14.49
N TRP A 164 5.76 -3.92 -15.27
CA TRP A 164 4.49 -3.85 -16.01
C TRP A 164 4.46 -4.94 -17.10
N ASN A 165 3.43 -5.78 -17.08
CA ASN A 165 3.29 -6.95 -17.96
C ASN A 165 4.43 -7.98 -17.84
N ASP A 166 5.19 -7.95 -16.77
CA ASP A 166 6.20 -8.94 -16.46
C ASP A 166 5.55 -10.15 -15.76
N ARG A 167 5.57 -11.31 -16.41
CA ARG A 167 5.01 -12.56 -15.84
C ARG A 167 5.87 -13.13 -14.71
N GLU A 168 7.14 -12.79 -14.66
CA GLU A 168 8.06 -13.23 -13.62
C GLU A 168 7.89 -12.39 -12.35
N HIS A 169 7.62 -11.07 -12.51
CA HIS A 169 7.44 -10.10 -11.43
C HIS A 169 6.16 -9.28 -11.62
N PRO A 170 4.97 -9.91 -11.65
CA PRO A 170 3.72 -9.21 -11.90
C PRO A 170 3.40 -8.20 -10.79
N GLN A 171 2.64 -7.19 -11.12
CA GLN A 171 2.10 -6.25 -10.15
C GLN A 171 1.22 -6.98 -9.13
N GLN A 172 1.42 -6.70 -7.84
CA GLN A 172 0.63 -7.27 -6.75
C GLN A 172 -0.47 -6.30 -6.28
N ALA A 173 -0.18 -5.01 -6.33
CA ALA A 173 -1.07 -3.94 -5.93
C ALA A 173 -0.71 -2.64 -6.67
N GLY A 174 -1.62 -1.68 -6.70
CA GLY A 174 -1.40 -0.35 -7.23
C GLY A 174 -2.12 0.71 -6.41
N LEU A 175 -1.83 1.96 -6.67
CA LEU A 175 -2.52 3.10 -6.08
C LEU A 175 -3.46 3.73 -7.10
N ASP A 176 -4.73 3.85 -6.75
CA ASP A 176 -5.71 4.61 -7.53
C ASP A 176 -5.88 5.99 -6.88
N LEU A 177 -5.55 7.03 -7.60
CA LEU A 177 -5.67 8.41 -7.16
C LEU A 177 -6.75 9.12 -7.97
N VAL A 178 -7.67 9.76 -7.27
CA VAL A 178 -8.70 10.60 -7.88
C VAL A 178 -8.20 12.04 -7.95
N SER A 179 -8.35 12.68 -9.10
CA SER A 179 -7.93 14.05 -9.33
C SER A 179 -9.10 14.93 -9.75
N ASP A 180 -9.27 16.06 -9.07
CA ASP A 180 -10.24 17.10 -9.47
C ASP A 180 -9.81 17.86 -10.74
N ASP A 181 -8.51 17.76 -11.12
CA ASP A 181 -7.92 18.40 -12.31
C ASP A 181 -6.95 17.43 -13.00
N LEU A 182 -7.51 16.53 -13.79
CA LEU A 182 -6.75 15.48 -14.48
C LEU A 182 -5.70 16.06 -15.44
N GLU A 183 -5.99 17.18 -16.10
CA GLU A 183 -5.04 17.80 -17.03
C GLU A 183 -3.81 18.35 -16.30
N ASN A 184 -4.02 19.04 -15.18
CA ASN A 184 -2.92 19.54 -14.35
C ASN A 184 -2.11 18.41 -13.74
N THR A 185 -2.78 17.35 -13.22
CA THR A 185 -2.12 16.18 -12.67
C THR A 185 -1.28 15.46 -13.72
N THR A 186 -1.79 15.30 -14.94
CA THR A 186 -1.04 14.71 -16.06
C THR A 186 0.20 15.54 -16.41
N ARG A 187 0.07 16.88 -16.45
CA ARG A 187 1.23 17.78 -16.67
C ARG A 187 2.26 17.67 -15.55
N GLN A 188 1.81 17.55 -14.30
CA GLN A 188 2.68 17.38 -13.15
C GLN A 188 3.45 16.05 -13.22
N LEU A 189 2.77 14.95 -13.54
CA LEU A 189 3.40 13.64 -13.72
C LEU A 189 4.44 13.66 -14.84
N ALA A 190 4.14 14.30 -15.96
CA ALA A 190 5.09 14.46 -17.05
C ALA A 190 6.37 15.25 -16.62
N ARG A 191 6.21 16.30 -15.80
CA ARG A 191 7.35 17.05 -15.22
C ARG A 191 8.16 16.23 -14.22
N LEU A 192 7.53 15.32 -13.51
CA LEU A 192 8.18 14.38 -12.60
C LEU A 192 8.86 13.22 -13.33
N GLY A 193 8.72 13.14 -14.65
CA GLY A 193 9.39 12.17 -15.51
C GLY A 193 8.87 10.74 -15.34
N VAL A 194 7.64 10.57 -14.87
CA VAL A 194 7.05 9.24 -14.75
C VAL A 194 6.64 8.65 -16.08
N ARG A 195 6.77 7.35 -16.20
CA ARG A 195 6.40 6.63 -17.40
C ARG A 195 4.88 6.42 -17.46
N ARG A 196 4.24 7.06 -18.43
CA ARG A 196 2.86 6.74 -18.81
C ARG A 196 2.84 5.40 -19.53
N LEU A 197 1.85 4.58 -19.21
CA LEU A 197 1.57 3.35 -19.94
C LEU A 197 0.55 3.66 -21.04
N ASP A 198 0.73 3.03 -22.20
CA ASP A 198 -0.19 3.22 -23.35
C ASP A 198 -1.51 2.46 -23.17
N ASP A 199 -1.59 1.66 -22.11
CA ASP A 199 -2.79 0.94 -21.73
C ASP A 199 -3.73 1.90 -20.99
N THR A 200 -4.91 2.12 -21.55
CA THR A 200 -5.99 2.89 -20.90
C THR A 200 -6.93 1.91 -20.24
N SER A 201 -6.94 1.89 -18.92
CA SER A 201 -8.00 1.19 -18.21
C SER A 201 -9.30 2.01 -18.27
N GLU A 202 -10.44 1.36 -18.19
CA GLU A 202 -11.73 2.05 -18.02
C GLU A 202 -11.76 2.92 -16.76
N LYS A 203 -10.82 2.70 -15.83
CA LYS A 203 -10.70 3.37 -14.53
C LYS A 203 -9.82 4.63 -14.57
N GLY A 204 -9.08 4.88 -15.64
CA GLY A 204 -8.20 6.05 -15.71
C GLY A 204 -6.90 5.82 -16.50
N VAL A 205 -5.98 6.75 -16.37
CA VAL A 205 -4.68 6.71 -17.05
C VAL A 205 -3.64 6.03 -16.14
N LEU A 206 -2.95 5.04 -16.69
CA LEU A 206 -1.95 4.26 -15.98
C LEU A 206 -0.55 4.86 -16.10
N TYR A 207 0.17 4.87 -14.99
CA TYR A 207 1.56 5.30 -14.90
C TYR A 207 2.38 4.29 -14.08
N LEU A 208 3.70 4.30 -14.26
CA LEU A 208 4.63 3.67 -13.33
C LEU A 208 5.32 4.76 -12.50
N ASP A 209 5.29 4.60 -11.18
CA ASP A 209 6.04 5.47 -10.30
C ASP A 209 7.57 5.25 -10.45
N PRO A 210 8.43 6.04 -9.80
CA PRO A 210 9.89 5.88 -9.90
C PRO A 210 10.45 4.54 -9.39
N ALA A 211 9.66 3.75 -8.70
CA ALA A 211 10.01 2.40 -8.23
C ALA A 211 9.34 1.28 -9.03
N GLY A 212 8.53 1.61 -10.05
CA GLY A 212 7.86 0.67 -10.92
C GLY A 212 6.48 0.20 -10.44
N HIS A 213 5.93 0.75 -9.36
CA HIS A 213 4.55 0.42 -8.95
C HIS A 213 3.54 1.10 -9.86
N VAL A 214 2.42 0.42 -10.10
CA VAL A 214 1.32 0.99 -10.90
C VAL A 214 0.59 2.06 -10.11
N LEU A 215 0.35 3.17 -10.81
CA LEU A 215 -0.41 4.32 -10.35
C LEU A 215 -1.50 4.62 -11.37
N THR A 216 -2.76 4.59 -10.96
CA THR A 216 -3.90 4.99 -11.78
C THR A 216 -4.33 6.40 -11.39
N ILE A 217 -4.61 7.24 -12.39
CA ILE A 217 -5.18 8.58 -12.18
C ILE A 217 -6.53 8.66 -12.90
N SER A 218 -7.57 8.93 -12.14
CA SER A 218 -8.94 9.09 -12.64
C SER A 218 -9.52 10.46 -12.32
#